data_ee8e990832dc0d14e6af73dbe29fa694
#
_entry.id   ee8e990832dc0d14e6af73dbe29fa694
#
_cell.length_a   1.000
_cell.length_b   1.000
_cell.length_c   1.000
_cell.angle_alpha   90.00
_cell.angle_beta   90.00
_cell.angle_gamma   90.00
#
_symmetry.space_group_name_H-M   'P 1'
#
loop_
_entity.id
_entity.type
_entity.pdbx_description
1 polymer ?
#
loop_
_entity_poly.entity_id
_entity_poly.type
_entity_poly.pdbx_seq_one_letter_code
_entity_poly.pdbx_strand_id
1 'polypeptide(L)'
;RRLALQTTVVALLGATGSGKSSLTNALAGAEVSRTARTRPTTTQPLAVVPDTAAEATELLDWLSINHRVRVDGGWALGETTVLVDLPDIDSDEPAHRAIAERMAGKVDVLVWVLDPEKYADGVVHRDFLIPMAAHAEVMVVALNQVDRLDPESRDAVLADLRRILDRE
;
A
#
# COMPACT_ATOMS: atom_id res chain seq x y z
N ARG A 1 14.08 16.29 9.45
CA ARG A 1 13.11 17.03 10.30
C ARG A 1 11.82 17.05 9.51
N ARG A 2 10.87 16.18 9.86
CA ARG A 2 9.53 16.18 9.26
C ARG A 2 8.92 17.55 9.62
N LEU A 3 8.52 18.28 8.59
CA LEU A 3 7.69 19.46 8.81
C LEU A 3 6.45 18.97 9.57
N ALA A 4 6.01 19.69 10.59
CA ALA A 4 4.80 19.38 11.36
C ALA A 4 3.56 19.69 10.49
N LEU A 5 3.44 18.99 9.38
CA LEU A 5 2.30 19.06 8.48
C LEU A 5 1.19 18.20 9.09
N GLN A 6 -0.03 18.73 9.11
CA GLN A 6 -1.22 18.00 9.59
C GLN A 6 -1.66 16.90 8.59
N THR A 7 -0.79 16.54 7.64
CA THR A 7 -1.08 15.57 6.59
C THR A 7 -0.52 14.21 6.96
N THR A 8 -1.38 13.20 7.00
CA THR A 8 -1.02 11.79 7.19
C THR A 8 -0.80 11.12 5.84
N VAL A 9 0.30 10.41 5.69
CA VAL A 9 0.60 9.63 4.48
C VAL A 9 0.40 8.15 4.76
N VAL A 10 -0.54 7.55 4.03
CA VAL A 10 -0.80 6.10 4.01
C VAL A 10 -0.27 5.54 2.70
N ALA A 11 0.63 4.58 2.73
CA ALA A 11 1.14 3.93 1.53
C ALA A 11 0.65 2.49 1.43
N LEU A 12 0.21 2.07 0.24
CA LEU A 12 -0.18 0.70 -0.06
C LEU A 12 1.00 -0.04 -0.70
N LEU A 13 1.36 -1.17 -0.13
CA LEU A 13 2.38 -2.08 -0.58
C LEU A 13 1.77 -3.45 -0.85
N GLY A 14 2.28 -4.20 -1.81
CA GLY A 14 1.80 -5.56 -2.07
C GLY A 14 2.21 -6.06 -3.46
N ALA A 15 2.04 -7.37 -3.68
CA ALA A 15 2.37 -8.03 -4.92
C ALA A 15 1.37 -7.72 -6.05
N THR A 16 1.77 -8.03 -7.28
CA THR A 16 0.88 -7.97 -8.45
C THR A 16 -0.36 -8.84 -8.20
N GLY A 17 -1.52 -8.27 -8.43
CA GLY A 17 -2.80 -8.96 -8.27
C GLY A 17 -3.35 -8.99 -6.83
N SER A 18 -2.65 -8.43 -5.84
CA SER A 18 -3.15 -8.33 -4.46
C SER A 18 -4.37 -7.40 -4.31
N GLY A 19 -4.64 -6.58 -5.33
CA GLY A 19 -5.78 -5.68 -5.36
C GLY A 19 -5.50 -4.26 -4.87
N LYS A 20 -4.25 -3.83 -4.75
CA LYS A 20 -3.86 -2.46 -4.35
C LYS A 20 -4.59 -1.38 -5.15
N SER A 21 -4.53 -1.45 -6.49
CA SER A 21 -5.16 -0.44 -7.36
C SER A 21 -6.68 -0.43 -7.23
N SER A 22 -7.31 -1.59 -7.04
CA SER A 22 -8.75 -1.68 -6.76
C SER A 22 -9.09 -1.05 -5.42
N LEU A 23 -8.27 -1.30 -4.39
CA LEU A 23 -8.42 -0.70 -3.07
C LEU A 23 -8.20 0.82 -3.14
N THR A 24 -7.18 1.27 -3.87
CA THR A 24 -6.92 2.70 -4.13
C THR A 24 -8.15 3.37 -4.74
N ASN A 25 -8.74 2.79 -5.78
CA ASN A 25 -9.92 3.34 -6.45
C ASN A 25 -11.15 3.34 -5.52
N ALA A 26 -11.35 2.29 -4.72
CA ALA A 26 -12.45 2.22 -3.77
C ALA A 26 -12.32 3.29 -2.67
N LEU A 27 -11.12 3.52 -2.14
CA LEU A 27 -10.84 4.55 -1.13
C LEU A 27 -10.93 5.97 -1.72
N ALA A 28 -10.56 6.13 -2.99
CA ALA A 28 -10.65 7.39 -3.70
C ALA A 28 -12.07 7.78 -4.13
N GLY A 29 -12.99 6.81 -4.16
CA GLY A 29 -14.33 7.00 -4.73
C GLY A 29 -14.32 7.26 -6.24
N ALA A 30 -13.22 7.02 -6.93
CA ALA A 30 -12.99 7.28 -8.35
C ALA A 30 -11.94 6.33 -8.94
N GLU A 31 -11.97 6.14 -10.26
CA GLU A 31 -10.92 5.41 -10.99
C GLU A 31 -9.67 6.27 -11.16
N VAL A 32 -8.76 6.24 -10.19
CA VAL A 32 -7.50 7.01 -10.18
C VAL A 32 -6.28 6.14 -10.50
N SER A 33 -6.33 4.86 -10.19
CA SER A 33 -5.27 3.88 -10.45
C SER A 33 -5.74 2.83 -11.46
N ARG A 34 -4.88 2.49 -12.42
CA ARG A 34 -5.24 1.51 -13.45
C ARG A 34 -5.25 0.10 -12.87
N THR A 35 -6.42 -0.52 -12.86
CA THR A 35 -6.58 -1.94 -12.57
C THR A 35 -6.32 -2.73 -13.85
N ALA A 36 -5.12 -3.23 -14.07
CA ALA A 36 -4.84 -4.03 -15.25
C ALA A 36 -4.68 -5.51 -14.86
N ARG A 37 -5.44 -6.37 -15.54
CA ARG A 37 -5.18 -7.83 -15.55
C ARG A 37 -3.97 -8.20 -16.43
N THR A 38 -3.47 -7.23 -17.22
CA THR A 38 -2.33 -7.40 -18.14
C THR A 38 -1.29 -6.34 -17.85
N ARG A 39 -0.03 -6.75 -17.65
CA ARG A 39 1.15 -5.88 -17.41
C ARG A 39 1.31 -4.83 -18.53
N PRO A 40 1.85 -3.61 -18.24
CA PRO A 40 2.57 -3.23 -17.02
C PRO A 40 1.70 -2.48 -15.99
N THR A 41 1.85 -2.91 -14.77
CA THR A 41 1.35 -2.28 -13.55
C THR A 41 2.09 -0.97 -13.25
N THR A 42 1.64 -0.25 -12.26
CA THR A 42 2.20 1.02 -11.78
C THR A 42 3.73 0.93 -11.63
N THR A 43 4.48 1.65 -12.47
CA THR A 43 5.96 1.66 -12.43
C THR A 43 6.50 2.76 -11.51
N GLN A 44 5.66 3.70 -11.10
CA GLN A 44 6.00 4.81 -10.22
C GLN A 44 4.92 4.99 -9.16
N PRO A 45 5.27 5.49 -7.96
CA PRO A 45 4.29 5.80 -6.93
C PRO A 45 3.24 6.79 -7.43
N LEU A 46 1.97 6.50 -7.15
CA LEU A 46 0.84 7.39 -7.43
C LEU A 46 0.30 7.93 -6.11
N ALA A 47 0.29 9.23 -5.93
CA ALA A 47 -0.38 9.87 -4.80
C ALA A 47 -1.82 10.27 -5.16
N VAL A 48 -2.76 9.89 -4.32
CA VAL A 48 -4.15 10.35 -4.35
C VAL A 48 -4.35 11.34 -3.21
N VAL A 49 -4.74 12.55 -3.55
CA VAL A 49 -4.77 13.71 -2.66
C VAL A 49 -6.18 14.26 -2.62
N PRO A 50 -6.85 14.33 -1.46
CA PRO A 50 -8.13 15.03 -1.37
C PRO A 50 -7.92 16.54 -1.60
N ASP A 51 -8.90 17.20 -2.18
CA ASP A 51 -8.82 18.65 -2.47
C ASP A 51 -8.63 19.51 -1.21
N THR A 52 -9.06 18.99 -0.07
CA THR A 52 -8.88 19.61 1.26
C THR A 52 -7.44 19.60 1.76
N ALA A 53 -6.57 18.70 1.27
CA ALA A 53 -5.17 18.60 1.68
C ALA A 53 -4.25 19.52 0.88
N ALA A 54 -4.43 20.83 1.01
CA ALA A 54 -3.67 21.84 0.28
C ALA A 54 -2.14 21.78 0.52
N GLU A 55 -1.74 21.44 1.73
CA GLU A 55 -0.32 21.38 2.17
C GLU A 55 0.41 20.09 1.74
N ALA A 56 -0.30 19.15 1.12
CA ALA A 56 0.28 17.87 0.70
C ALA A 56 1.38 18.03 -0.38
N THR A 57 1.38 19.14 -1.12
CA THR A 57 2.32 19.35 -2.24
C THR A 57 3.78 19.29 -1.79
N GLU A 58 4.15 20.06 -0.76
CA GLU A 58 5.53 20.08 -0.25
C GLU A 58 5.96 18.73 0.32
N LEU A 59 5.04 18.03 1.00
CA LEU A 59 5.29 16.70 1.53
C LEU A 59 5.53 15.69 0.41
N LEU A 60 4.76 15.73 -0.66
CA LEU A 60 4.92 14.84 -1.82
C LEU A 60 6.19 15.15 -2.62
N ASP A 61 6.61 16.42 -2.68
CA ASP A 61 7.90 16.82 -3.25
C ASP A 61 9.06 16.23 -2.44
N TRP A 62 8.99 16.32 -1.12
CA TRP A 62 9.98 15.69 -0.23
C TRP A 62 10.03 14.18 -0.36
N LEU A 63 8.87 13.51 -0.57
CA LEU A 63 8.78 12.08 -0.85
C LEU A 63 9.22 11.73 -2.27
N SER A 64 9.43 12.71 -3.15
CA SER A 64 9.75 12.55 -4.57
C SER A 64 8.65 11.80 -5.34
N ILE A 65 7.38 12.08 -5.00
CA ILE A 65 6.21 11.54 -5.70
C ILE A 65 5.69 12.57 -6.68
N ASN A 66 5.94 12.35 -7.96
CA ASN A 66 5.56 13.27 -9.04
C ASN A 66 4.19 12.97 -9.65
N HIS A 67 3.75 11.70 -9.59
CA HIS A 67 2.46 11.29 -10.11
C HIS A 67 1.39 11.52 -9.05
N ARG A 68 0.49 12.48 -9.27
CA ARG A 68 -0.50 12.93 -8.28
C ARG A 68 -1.85 13.11 -8.95
N VAL A 69 -2.90 12.62 -8.29
CA VAL A 69 -4.29 12.81 -8.70
C VAL A 69 -5.04 13.45 -7.54
N ARG A 70 -5.78 14.52 -7.81
CA ARG A 70 -6.68 15.13 -6.83
C ARG A 70 -8.07 14.53 -6.97
N VAL A 71 -8.74 14.36 -5.84
CA VAL A 71 -10.09 13.83 -5.74
C VAL A 71 -10.96 14.78 -4.93
N ASP A 72 -12.17 15.03 -5.47
CA ASP A 72 -13.23 15.80 -4.83
C ASP A 72 -14.38 14.85 -4.48
N GLY A 73 -14.75 14.76 -3.24
CA GLY A 73 -15.81 13.88 -2.77
C GLY A 73 -15.45 12.38 -2.79
N GLY A 74 -16.24 11.58 -2.13
CA GLY A 74 -16.04 10.12 -2.08
C GLY A 74 -14.80 9.63 -1.33
N TRP A 75 -13.94 10.53 -0.86
CA TRP A 75 -12.71 10.22 -0.16
C TRP A 75 -12.97 9.56 1.21
N ALA A 76 -12.45 8.34 1.42
CA ALA A 76 -12.79 7.52 2.59
C ALA A 76 -11.83 7.69 3.79
N LEU A 77 -10.64 8.28 3.60
CA LEU A 77 -9.57 8.29 4.60
C LEU A 77 -9.48 9.57 5.44
N GLY A 78 -10.38 10.54 5.22
CA GLY A 78 -10.37 11.82 5.93
C GLY A 78 -9.59 12.92 5.22
N GLU A 79 -9.94 14.16 5.54
CA GLU A 79 -9.60 15.38 4.77
C GLU A 79 -8.10 15.70 4.69
N THR A 80 -7.29 15.19 5.62
CA THR A 80 -5.85 15.44 5.71
C THR A 80 -4.99 14.22 5.38
N THR A 81 -5.60 13.14 4.88
CA THR A 81 -4.88 11.90 4.56
C THR A 81 -4.57 11.83 3.07
N VAL A 82 -3.34 11.52 2.74
CA VAL A 82 -2.88 11.23 1.38
C VAL A 82 -2.64 9.74 1.25
N LEU A 83 -3.15 9.13 0.17
CA LEU A 83 -2.91 7.73 -0.14
C LEU A 83 -1.84 7.63 -1.23
N VAL A 84 -0.87 6.74 -1.04
CA VAL A 84 0.18 6.46 -2.02
C VAL A 84 0.09 5.00 -2.46
N ASP A 85 -0.26 4.78 -3.73
CA ASP A 85 -0.20 3.45 -4.37
C ASP A 85 1.23 3.20 -4.85
N LEU A 86 1.93 2.25 -4.23
CA LEU A 86 3.30 1.91 -4.55
C LEU A 86 3.37 0.88 -5.69
N PRO A 87 4.46 0.84 -6.47
CA PRO A 87 4.71 -0.22 -7.44
C PRO A 87 4.67 -1.61 -6.81
N ASP A 88 4.36 -2.61 -7.64
CA ASP A 88 4.31 -4.00 -7.20
C ASP A 88 5.69 -4.51 -6.77
N ILE A 89 5.75 -5.16 -5.61
CA ILE A 89 7.00 -5.60 -4.99
C ILE A 89 7.56 -6.89 -5.60
N ASP A 90 6.73 -7.70 -6.23
CA ASP A 90 7.10 -8.96 -6.89
C ASP A 90 7.52 -8.77 -8.36
N SER A 91 7.74 -7.52 -8.78
CA SER A 91 8.30 -7.23 -10.09
C SER A 91 9.81 -7.52 -10.11
N ASP A 92 10.31 -7.99 -11.26
CA ASP A 92 11.75 -8.24 -11.47
C ASP A 92 12.60 -6.95 -11.50
N GLU A 93 11.99 -5.79 -11.23
CA GLU A 93 12.68 -4.51 -11.22
C GLU A 93 13.20 -4.15 -9.81
N PRO A 94 14.53 -4.15 -9.58
CA PRO A 94 15.13 -3.76 -8.30
C PRO A 94 14.72 -2.36 -7.83
N ALA A 95 14.36 -1.48 -8.78
CA ALA A 95 13.90 -0.13 -8.51
C ALA A 95 12.59 -0.10 -7.69
N HIS A 96 11.68 -1.04 -7.90
CA HIS A 96 10.40 -1.10 -7.17
C HIS A 96 10.63 -1.44 -5.69
N ARG A 97 11.54 -2.36 -5.42
CA ARG A 97 11.93 -2.70 -4.05
C ARG A 97 12.56 -1.50 -3.33
N ALA A 98 13.49 -0.81 -3.98
CA ALA A 98 14.12 0.38 -3.42
C ALA A 98 13.11 1.51 -3.13
N ILE A 99 12.06 1.66 -3.95
CA ILE A 99 10.97 2.60 -3.71
C ILE A 99 10.20 2.20 -2.43
N ALA A 100 9.83 0.92 -2.29
CA ALA A 100 9.09 0.42 -1.13
C ALA A 100 9.88 0.62 0.18
N GLU A 101 11.16 0.23 0.20
CA GLU A 101 12.07 0.40 1.36
C GLU A 101 12.23 1.88 1.73
N ARG A 102 12.43 2.75 0.73
CA ARG A 102 12.54 4.20 0.96
C ARG A 102 11.27 4.78 1.55
N MET A 103 10.10 4.31 1.12
CA MET A 103 8.81 4.80 1.58
C MET A 103 8.49 4.31 2.99
N ALA A 104 8.82 3.07 3.35
CA ALA A 104 8.59 2.51 4.67
C ALA A 104 9.17 3.38 5.80
N GLY A 105 10.33 3.99 5.58
CA GLY A 105 10.96 4.89 6.56
C GLY A 105 10.44 6.33 6.57
N LYS A 106 9.44 6.68 5.72
CA LYS A 106 9.02 8.07 5.52
C LYS A 106 7.53 8.30 5.66
N VAL A 107 6.71 7.27 5.47
CA VAL A 107 5.25 7.35 5.58
C VAL A 107 4.79 7.18 7.02
N ASP A 108 3.56 7.58 7.33
CA ASP A 108 2.96 7.42 8.65
C ASP A 108 2.41 6.03 8.86
N VAL A 109 1.81 5.48 7.81
CA VAL A 109 1.23 4.14 7.81
C VAL A 109 1.60 3.45 6.51
N LEU A 110 2.13 2.25 6.62
CA LEU A 110 2.40 1.35 5.51
C LEU A 110 1.40 0.20 5.58
N VAL A 111 0.49 0.12 4.61
CA VAL A 111 -0.48 -0.97 4.52
C VAL A 111 0.02 -2.02 3.56
N TRP A 112 0.32 -3.19 4.08
CA TRP A 112 0.67 -4.35 3.26
C TRP A 112 -0.58 -5.08 2.82
N VAL A 113 -0.90 -5.00 1.54
CA VAL A 113 -2.06 -5.65 0.92
C VAL A 113 -1.65 -7.04 0.43
N LEU A 114 -2.15 -8.06 1.11
CA LEU A 114 -1.96 -9.47 0.78
C LEU A 114 -3.24 -10.04 0.15
N ASP A 115 -3.08 -11.06 -0.67
CA ASP A 115 -4.18 -11.89 -1.16
C ASP A 115 -4.10 -13.31 -0.59
N PRO A 116 -5.22 -14.06 -0.55
CA PRO A 116 -5.26 -15.38 0.06
C PRO A 116 -4.44 -16.45 -0.66
N GLU A 117 -4.05 -16.22 -1.91
CA GLU A 117 -3.25 -17.19 -2.68
C GLU A 117 -1.75 -17.01 -2.43
N LYS A 118 -1.32 -15.77 -2.14
CA LYS A 118 0.10 -15.41 -2.04
C LYS A 118 0.56 -14.99 -0.63
N TYR A 119 -0.33 -14.95 0.37
CA TYR A 119 0.04 -14.45 1.72
C TYR A 119 1.17 -15.26 2.36
N ALA A 120 1.31 -16.53 2.02
CA ALA A 120 2.34 -17.43 2.54
C ALA A 120 3.54 -17.61 1.57
N ASP A 121 3.65 -16.79 0.52
CA ASP A 121 4.77 -16.87 -0.43
C ASP A 121 6.09 -16.54 0.27
N GLY A 122 6.99 -17.53 0.31
CA GLY A 122 8.29 -17.41 0.97
C GLY A 122 9.20 -16.32 0.38
N VAL A 123 8.99 -15.90 -0.87
CA VAL A 123 9.71 -14.78 -1.48
C VAL A 123 9.24 -13.46 -0.86
N VAL A 124 7.92 -13.30 -0.73
CA VAL A 124 7.31 -12.12 -0.09
C VAL A 124 7.80 -11.99 1.36
N HIS A 125 7.86 -13.09 2.08
CA HIS A 125 8.36 -13.12 3.47
C HIS A 125 9.82 -12.73 3.59
N ARG A 126 10.73 -13.45 2.90
CA ARG A 126 12.17 -13.26 3.02
C ARG A 126 12.64 -11.91 2.49
N ASP A 127 12.08 -11.50 1.37
CA ASP A 127 12.61 -10.38 0.61
C ASP A 127 11.97 -9.05 1.01
N PHE A 128 10.84 -9.09 1.72
CA PHE A 128 10.11 -7.88 2.11
C PHE A 128 9.70 -7.84 3.58
N LEU A 129 9.01 -8.84 4.13
CA LEU A 129 8.55 -8.79 5.53
C LEU A 129 9.71 -8.68 6.50
N ILE A 130 10.69 -9.58 6.41
CA ILE A 130 11.85 -9.58 7.31
C ILE A 130 12.64 -8.26 7.23
N PRO A 131 13.03 -7.73 6.05
CA PRO A 131 13.71 -6.44 5.97
C PRO A 131 12.86 -5.27 6.49
N MET A 132 11.54 -5.34 6.36
CA MET A 132 10.62 -4.29 6.82
C MET A 132 10.19 -4.41 8.28
N ALA A 133 10.54 -5.47 8.99
CA ALA A 133 10.24 -5.66 10.42
C ALA A 133 10.75 -4.49 11.29
N ALA A 134 11.83 -3.82 10.86
CA ALA A 134 12.30 -2.58 11.50
C ALA A 134 11.28 -1.42 11.47
N HIS A 135 10.24 -1.52 10.66
CA HIS A 135 9.15 -0.52 10.52
C HIS A 135 7.79 -1.06 11.00
N ALA A 136 7.79 -2.16 11.78
CA ALA A 136 6.56 -2.81 12.24
C ALA A 136 5.59 -1.85 12.96
N GLU A 137 6.09 -0.85 13.66
CA GLU A 137 5.28 0.14 14.41
C GLU A 137 4.35 0.97 13.50
N VAL A 138 4.69 1.13 12.21
CA VAL A 138 3.90 1.88 11.23
C VAL A 138 3.24 0.97 10.21
N MET A 139 3.38 -0.35 10.36
CA MET A 139 2.89 -1.33 9.40
C MET A 139 1.53 -1.89 9.80
N VAL A 140 0.63 -1.96 8.83
CA VAL A 140 -0.67 -2.64 8.92
C VAL A 140 -0.72 -3.71 7.84
N VAL A 141 -1.07 -4.93 8.20
CA VAL A 141 -1.28 -6.03 7.24
C VAL A 141 -2.77 -6.17 6.94
N ALA A 142 -3.15 -6.07 5.68
CA ALA A 142 -4.52 -6.20 5.20
C ALA A 142 -4.64 -7.41 4.27
N LEU A 143 -5.37 -8.44 4.69
CA LEU A 143 -5.73 -9.56 3.83
C LEU A 143 -6.92 -9.14 2.96
N ASN A 144 -6.67 -8.86 1.70
CA ASN A 144 -7.67 -8.47 0.71
C ASN A 144 -8.27 -9.69 0.01
N GLN A 145 -9.34 -9.49 -0.78
CA GLN A 145 -9.99 -10.54 -1.59
C GLN A 145 -10.51 -11.75 -0.78
N VAL A 146 -10.80 -11.55 0.49
CA VAL A 146 -11.34 -12.59 1.38
C VAL A 146 -12.74 -13.07 1.00
N ASP A 147 -13.44 -12.31 0.16
CA ASP A 147 -14.70 -12.66 -0.49
C ASP A 147 -14.58 -13.87 -1.43
N ARG A 148 -13.37 -14.22 -1.86
CA ARG A 148 -13.08 -15.42 -2.65
C ARG A 148 -13.03 -16.71 -1.83
N LEU A 149 -12.98 -16.59 -0.51
CA LEU A 149 -12.89 -17.70 0.43
C LEU A 149 -14.25 -17.99 1.05
N ASP A 150 -14.55 -19.27 1.27
CA ASP A 150 -15.61 -19.64 2.17
C ASP A 150 -15.26 -19.24 3.64
N PRO A 151 -16.24 -19.17 4.56
CA PRO A 151 -16.01 -18.70 5.92
C PRO A 151 -14.95 -19.53 6.70
N GLU A 152 -14.94 -20.85 6.51
CA GLU A 152 -14.00 -21.74 7.21
C GLU A 152 -12.57 -21.53 6.71
N SER A 153 -12.38 -21.49 5.40
CA SER A 153 -11.10 -21.19 4.75
C SER A 153 -10.58 -19.81 5.13
N ARG A 154 -11.44 -18.80 5.19
CA ARG A 154 -11.08 -17.44 5.61
C ARG A 154 -10.51 -17.42 7.02
N ASP A 155 -11.17 -18.08 7.98
CA ASP A 155 -10.75 -18.09 9.37
C ASP A 155 -9.42 -18.86 9.53
N ALA A 156 -9.23 -19.94 8.76
CA ALA A 156 -7.98 -20.70 8.74
C ALA A 156 -6.81 -19.85 8.18
N VAL A 157 -7.01 -19.14 7.07
CA VAL A 157 -6.00 -18.25 6.46
C VAL A 157 -5.63 -17.12 7.41
N LEU A 158 -6.60 -16.49 8.07
CA LEU A 158 -6.34 -15.43 9.04
C LEU A 158 -5.55 -15.93 10.26
N ALA A 159 -5.87 -17.13 10.75
CA ALA A 159 -5.12 -17.73 11.88
C ALA A 159 -3.69 -18.07 11.48
N ASP A 160 -3.49 -18.59 10.27
CA ASP A 160 -2.16 -18.90 9.74
C ASP A 160 -1.32 -17.64 9.51
N LEU A 161 -1.90 -16.60 8.90
CA LEU A 161 -1.22 -15.32 8.70
C LEU A 161 -0.77 -14.70 10.04
N ARG A 162 -1.62 -14.69 11.06
CA ARG A 162 -1.25 -14.22 12.40
C ARG A 162 -0.06 -15.00 12.96
N ARG A 163 -0.09 -16.33 12.85
CA ARG A 163 1.01 -17.20 13.32
C ARG A 163 2.33 -16.92 12.59
N ILE A 164 2.25 -16.56 11.30
CA ILE A 164 3.44 -16.19 10.52
C ILE A 164 3.99 -14.85 11.02
N LEU A 165 3.14 -13.83 11.16
CA LEU A 165 3.53 -12.50 11.64
C LEU A 165 4.10 -12.50 13.07
N ASP A 166 3.58 -13.37 13.94
CA ASP A 166 4.07 -13.51 15.34
C ASP A 166 5.47 -14.15 15.44
N ARG A 167 6.00 -14.73 14.37
CA ARG A 167 7.31 -15.38 14.32
C ARG A 167 8.44 -14.48 13.82
N GLU A 168 8.10 -13.37 13.21
CA GLU A 168 9.02 -12.41 12.59
C GLU A 168 9.12 -11.11 13.40
#